data_e4259f2212e210d16e295c7407ec2aff
#
_entry.id   e4259f2212e210d16e295c7407ec2aff
#
_cell.length_a   1.000
_cell.length_b   1.000
_cell.length_c   1.000
_cell.angle_alpha   90.00
_cell.angle_beta   90.00
_cell.angle_gamma   90.00
#
_symmetry.space_group_name_H-M   'P 1'
#
loop_
_entity.id
_entity.type
_entity.pdbx_description
1 polymer ?
#
loop_
_entity_poly.entity_id
_entity_poly.type
_entity_poly.pdbx_seq_one_letter_code
_entity_poly.pdbx_strand_id
1 'polypeptide(L)'
;MKNLRSILLAEDNPNDIELILDALLNKKIVNRVAVVNDGVEVLEYLRYEGKYKMRGKEDPAVILLDIKMPRLNGIEVLREIRNDLAFKSIPVVMLTSSREEPELKLCYELGVNAYVIKPVDFKDFINAVTEVGMFWALLNEIPERELLFHSKV
;
A
#
# COMPACT_ATOMS: atom_id res chain seq x y z
N MET A 1 -2.58 -0.99 24.51
CA MET A 1 -3.32 -1.17 23.27
C MET A 1 -2.48 -0.70 22.10
N LYS A 2 -2.29 -1.57 21.11
CA LYS A 2 -1.60 -1.17 19.88
C LYS A 2 -2.50 -0.24 19.08
N ASN A 3 -2.01 0.96 18.78
CA ASN A 3 -2.73 1.84 17.89
C ASN A 3 -2.71 1.25 16.48
N LEU A 4 -3.85 1.32 15.80
CA LEU A 4 -3.96 0.90 14.40
C LEU A 4 -3.07 1.80 13.54
N ARG A 5 -2.20 1.19 12.77
CA ARG A 5 -1.36 1.92 11.82
C ARG A 5 -2.15 2.26 10.57
N SER A 6 -1.69 3.27 9.86
CA SER A 6 -2.35 3.71 8.64
C SER A 6 -2.12 2.73 7.48
N ILE A 7 -3.08 2.69 6.57
CA ILE A 7 -2.98 1.96 5.32
C ILE A 7 -2.99 3.00 4.20
N LEU A 8 -2.06 2.90 3.27
CA LEU A 8 -2.07 3.71 2.06
C LEU A 8 -2.64 2.87 0.93
N LEU A 9 -3.76 3.31 0.38
CA LEU A 9 -4.42 2.66 -0.76
C LEU A 9 -4.17 3.47 -2.01
N ALA A 10 -3.51 2.87 -2.99
CA ALA A 10 -3.25 3.45 -4.30
C ALA A 10 -4.11 2.76 -5.35
N GLU A 11 -5.14 3.43 -5.79
CA GLU A 11 -6.14 2.91 -6.73
C GLU A 11 -6.80 4.08 -7.46
N ASP A 12 -7.00 3.98 -8.78
CA ASP A 12 -7.64 5.03 -9.55
C ASP A 12 -9.11 4.74 -9.89
N ASN A 13 -9.56 3.50 -9.73
CA ASN A 13 -10.94 3.12 -10.03
C ASN A 13 -11.85 3.42 -8.84
N PRO A 14 -12.82 4.35 -8.96
CA PRO A 14 -13.68 4.72 -7.84
C PRO A 14 -14.50 3.56 -7.27
N ASN A 15 -14.94 2.63 -8.10
CA ASN A 15 -15.70 1.47 -7.64
C ASN A 15 -14.83 0.55 -6.77
N ASP A 16 -13.59 0.29 -7.21
CA ASP A 16 -12.66 -0.53 -6.44
C ASP A 16 -12.30 0.15 -5.12
N ILE A 17 -12.09 1.47 -5.13
CA ILE A 17 -11.82 2.23 -3.91
C ILE A 17 -12.96 2.04 -2.91
N GLU A 18 -14.20 2.24 -3.36
CA GLU A 18 -15.37 2.09 -2.50
C GLU A 18 -15.47 0.69 -1.89
N LEU A 19 -15.26 -0.34 -2.72
CA LEU A 19 -15.31 -1.73 -2.28
C LEU A 19 -14.23 -2.05 -1.25
N ILE A 20 -13.03 -1.59 -1.49
CA ILE A 20 -11.90 -1.82 -0.57
C ILE A 20 -12.14 -1.10 0.75
N LEU A 21 -12.56 0.15 0.70
CA LEU A 21 -12.86 0.92 1.90
C LEU A 21 -13.98 0.26 2.72
N ASP A 22 -15.06 -0.18 2.07
CA ASP A 22 -16.15 -0.88 2.75
C ASP A 22 -15.67 -2.15 3.44
N ALA A 23 -14.83 -2.94 2.76
CA ALA A 23 -14.27 -4.16 3.34
C ALA A 23 -13.43 -3.87 4.59
N LEU A 24 -12.62 -2.84 4.55
CA LEU A 24 -11.76 -2.46 5.67
C LEU A 24 -12.58 -1.85 6.82
N LEU A 25 -13.56 -1.00 6.52
CA LEU A 25 -14.41 -0.34 7.53
C LEU A 25 -15.30 -1.34 8.28
N ASN A 26 -15.84 -2.33 7.58
CA ASN A 26 -16.73 -3.33 8.19
C ASN A 26 -16.06 -4.16 9.28
N LYS A 27 -14.75 -4.27 9.24
CA LYS A 27 -14.00 -5.01 10.26
C LYS A 27 -13.35 -4.10 11.30
N LYS A 28 -13.72 -2.82 11.32
CA LYS A 28 -13.18 -1.82 12.24
C LYS A 28 -11.64 -1.72 12.21
N ILE A 29 -11.06 -2.12 11.09
CA ILE A 29 -9.60 -2.11 10.92
C ILE A 29 -9.11 -0.68 10.67
N VAL A 30 -10.01 0.21 10.30
CA VAL A 30 -9.64 1.42 9.61
C VAL A 30 -10.06 2.66 10.35
N ASN A 31 -9.17 3.15 11.17
CA ASN A 31 -9.25 4.55 11.57
C ASN A 31 -8.50 5.44 10.59
N ARG A 32 -7.63 4.88 9.74
CA ARG A 32 -6.74 5.69 8.90
C ARG A 32 -6.39 4.97 7.59
N VAL A 33 -7.26 5.10 6.60
CA VAL A 33 -6.87 4.79 5.24
C VAL A 33 -6.70 6.09 4.49
N ALA A 34 -5.51 6.30 3.94
CA ALA A 34 -5.28 7.37 2.99
C ALA A 34 -5.43 6.79 1.58
N VAL A 35 -6.14 7.49 0.72
CA VAL A 35 -6.37 7.05 -0.65
C VAL A 35 -5.64 8.01 -1.60
N VAL A 36 -4.85 7.44 -2.50
CA VAL A 36 -4.20 8.19 -3.59
C VAL A 36 -4.60 7.54 -4.91
N ASN A 37 -4.61 8.32 -5.99
CA ASN A 37 -5.23 7.90 -7.25
C ASN A 37 -4.23 7.61 -8.37
N ASP A 38 -2.95 7.86 -8.17
CA ASP A 38 -1.92 7.56 -9.15
C ASP A 38 -0.57 7.34 -8.49
N GLY A 39 0.39 6.86 -9.28
CA GLY A 39 1.70 6.49 -8.76
C GLY A 39 2.55 7.67 -8.31
N VAL A 40 2.41 8.83 -8.95
CA VAL A 40 3.14 10.03 -8.52
C VAL A 40 2.65 10.46 -7.15
N GLU A 41 1.36 10.40 -6.93
CA GLU A 41 0.75 10.76 -5.64
C GLU A 41 1.20 9.83 -4.51
N VAL A 42 1.43 8.54 -4.80
CA VAL A 42 2.02 7.63 -3.81
C VAL A 42 3.35 8.16 -3.30
N LEU A 43 4.23 8.52 -4.21
CA LEU A 43 5.56 9.01 -3.86
C LEU A 43 5.51 10.36 -3.15
N GLU A 44 4.63 11.26 -3.59
CA GLU A 44 4.42 12.53 -2.91
C GLU A 44 3.94 12.31 -1.46
N TYR A 45 3.03 11.39 -1.26
CA TYR A 45 2.53 11.04 0.08
C TYR A 45 3.67 10.56 0.99
N LEU A 46 4.47 9.62 0.50
CA LEU A 46 5.58 9.06 1.27
C LEU A 46 6.67 10.08 1.56
N ARG A 47 6.93 10.98 0.62
CA ARG A 47 8.02 11.97 0.70
C ARG A 47 7.59 13.29 1.32
N TYR A 48 6.34 13.42 1.76
CA TYR A 48 5.81 14.68 2.31
C TYR A 48 5.92 15.83 1.31
N GLU A 49 5.58 15.56 0.07
CA GLU A 49 5.61 16.54 -1.02
C GLU A 49 4.19 16.94 -1.45
N GLY A 50 4.08 18.04 -2.21
CA GLY A 50 2.80 18.52 -2.72
C GLY A 50 1.81 18.79 -1.59
N LYS A 51 0.58 18.32 -1.74
CA LYS A 51 -0.48 18.51 -0.74
C LYS A 51 -0.24 17.75 0.56
N TYR A 52 0.77 16.90 0.60
CA TYR A 52 1.10 16.09 1.78
C TYR A 52 2.23 16.64 2.64
N LYS A 53 2.67 17.86 2.38
CA LYS A 53 3.77 18.51 3.13
C LYS A 53 3.51 18.57 4.62
N MET A 54 2.26 18.75 5.02
CA MET A 54 1.89 18.97 6.42
C MET A 54 1.26 17.74 7.08
N ARG A 55 1.25 16.58 6.42
CA ARG A 55 0.69 15.39 7.05
C ARG A 55 1.54 14.90 8.22
N GLY A 56 0.94 14.16 9.14
CA GLY A 56 1.66 13.60 10.28
C GLY A 56 2.79 12.67 9.85
N LYS A 57 3.87 12.66 10.61
CA LYS A 57 5.08 11.87 10.32
C LYS A 57 4.89 10.41 10.74
N GLU A 58 4.22 9.65 9.90
CA GLU A 58 3.98 8.24 10.13
C GLU A 58 4.00 7.49 8.81
N ASP A 59 4.87 6.49 8.69
CA ASP A 59 4.87 5.63 7.53
C ASP A 59 3.68 4.66 7.60
N PRO A 60 3.04 4.36 6.47
CA PRO A 60 1.95 3.39 6.50
C PRO A 60 2.44 2.00 6.91
N ALA A 61 1.56 1.25 7.57
CA ALA A 61 1.84 -0.14 7.92
C ALA A 61 1.94 -1.02 6.68
N VAL A 62 1.20 -0.67 5.64
CA VAL A 62 1.18 -1.37 4.36
C VAL A 62 0.71 -0.43 3.27
N ILE A 63 1.22 -0.63 2.07
CA ILE A 63 0.74 0.05 0.86
C ILE A 63 0.00 -1.00 0.02
N LEU A 64 -1.29 -0.77 -0.20
CA LEU A 64 -2.10 -1.56 -1.13
C LEU A 64 -2.03 -0.86 -2.47
N LEU A 65 -1.44 -1.49 -3.46
CA LEU A 65 -0.99 -0.83 -4.68
C LEU A 65 -1.51 -1.55 -5.92
N ASP A 66 -2.29 -0.85 -6.74
CA ASP A 66 -2.68 -1.37 -8.04
C ASP A 66 -1.54 -1.15 -9.06
N ILE A 67 -1.45 -2.04 -10.04
CA ILE A 67 -0.45 -1.90 -11.12
C ILE A 67 -0.89 -0.83 -12.12
N LYS A 68 -2.13 -0.88 -12.57
CA LYS A 68 -2.62 -0.01 -13.65
C LYS A 68 -3.12 1.33 -13.10
N MET A 69 -2.23 2.28 -13.00
CA MET A 69 -2.56 3.65 -12.56
C MET A 69 -1.97 4.67 -13.54
N PRO A 70 -2.60 5.86 -13.65
CA PRO A 70 -2.04 6.92 -14.48
C PRO A 70 -0.76 7.52 -13.89
N ARG A 71 -0.05 8.24 -14.71
CA ARG A 71 1.22 8.95 -14.48
C ARG A 71 2.39 8.03 -14.18
N LEU A 72 2.28 7.16 -13.19
CA LEU A 72 3.30 6.20 -12.82
C LEU A 72 2.57 4.93 -12.38
N ASN A 73 2.88 3.78 -13.00
CA ASN A 73 2.20 2.54 -12.66
C ASN A 73 2.74 1.92 -11.37
N GLY A 74 2.04 0.91 -10.84
CA GLY A 74 2.39 0.29 -9.57
C GLY A 74 3.76 -0.39 -9.56
N ILE A 75 4.19 -0.94 -10.67
CA ILE A 75 5.51 -1.59 -10.76
C ILE A 75 6.62 -0.55 -10.67
N GLU A 76 6.46 0.58 -11.35
CA GLU A 76 7.39 1.70 -11.27
C GLU A 76 7.45 2.26 -9.85
N VAL A 77 6.30 2.40 -9.20
CA VAL A 77 6.21 2.84 -7.79
C VAL A 77 6.95 1.88 -6.88
N LEU A 78 6.72 0.57 -7.03
CA LEU A 78 7.40 -0.45 -6.23
C LEU A 78 8.91 -0.35 -6.37
N ARG A 79 9.40 -0.17 -7.59
CA ARG A 79 10.84 0.00 -7.85
C ARG A 79 11.39 1.22 -7.10
N GLU A 80 10.69 2.34 -7.17
CA GLU A 80 11.11 3.56 -6.47
C GLU A 80 11.13 3.36 -4.95
N ILE A 81 10.13 2.71 -4.40
CA ILE A 81 10.05 2.44 -2.95
C ILE A 81 11.22 1.55 -2.50
N ARG A 82 11.51 0.49 -3.24
CA ARG A 82 12.57 -0.46 -2.86
C ARG A 82 13.97 0.12 -3.03
N ASN A 83 14.14 1.11 -3.89
CA ASN A 83 15.41 1.80 -4.08
C ASN A 83 15.63 2.97 -3.12
N ASP A 84 14.61 3.36 -2.37
CA ASP A 84 14.71 4.47 -1.43
C ASP A 84 14.95 3.93 -0.02
N LEU A 85 16.09 4.31 0.57
CA LEU A 85 16.46 3.84 1.92
C LEU A 85 15.43 4.19 2.98
N ALA A 86 14.70 5.29 2.80
CA ALA A 86 13.68 5.71 3.76
C ALA A 86 12.43 4.83 3.72
N PHE A 87 12.14 4.19 2.58
CA PHE A 87 10.86 3.50 2.35
C PHE A 87 10.99 2.01 2.04
N LYS A 88 12.21 1.52 1.83
CA LYS A 88 12.41 0.14 1.36
C LYS A 88 11.88 -0.95 2.28
N SER A 89 11.61 -0.61 3.54
CA SER A 89 11.09 -1.57 4.53
C SER A 89 9.57 -1.57 4.61
N ILE A 90 8.89 -0.64 3.95
CA ILE A 90 7.44 -0.58 4.01
C ILE A 90 6.83 -1.75 3.25
N PRO A 91 5.96 -2.55 3.88
CA PRO A 91 5.29 -3.64 3.18
C PRO A 91 4.44 -3.13 2.03
N VAL A 92 4.56 -3.78 0.88
CA VAL A 92 3.77 -3.48 -0.31
C VAL A 92 3.02 -4.74 -0.75
N VAL A 93 1.72 -4.61 -0.91
CA VAL A 93 0.85 -5.67 -1.42
C VAL A 93 0.22 -5.17 -2.72
N MET A 94 0.43 -5.91 -3.80
CA MET A 94 -0.27 -5.60 -5.06
C MET A 94 -1.71 -6.07 -4.98
N LEU A 95 -2.64 -5.20 -5.34
CA LEU A 95 -4.05 -5.52 -5.52
C LEU A 95 -4.40 -5.19 -6.96
N THR A 96 -4.42 -6.19 -7.83
CA THR A 96 -4.55 -5.93 -9.26
C THR A 96 -5.37 -6.98 -9.97
N SER A 97 -6.02 -6.58 -11.06
CA SER A 97 -6.73 -7.51 -11.94
C SER A 97 -5.79 -8.25 -12.90
N SER A 98 -4.51 -7.86 -12.95
CA SER A 98 -3.54 -8.50 -13.83
C SER A 98 -3.17 -9.89 -13.37
N ARG A 99 -3.26 -10.86 -14.28
CA ARG A 99 -2.81 -12.25 -14.07
C ARG A 99 -1.60 -12.59 -14.94
N GLU A 100 -0.98 -11.58 -15.51
CA GLU A 100 0.14 -11.77 -16.42
C GLU A 100 1.38 -12.22 -15.63
N GLU A 101 1.92 -13.38 -16.00
CA GLU A 101 3.09 -13.96 -15.36
C GLU A 101 4.31 -13.04 -15.35
N PRO A 102 4.64 -12.32 -16.46
CA PRO A 102 5.78 -11.41 -16.42
C PRO A 102 5.64 -10.30 -15.38
N GLU A 103 4.42 -9.75 -15.20
CA GLU A 103 4.19 -8.72 -14.20
C GLU A 103 4.29 -9.29 -12.78
N LEU A 104 3.71 -10.45 -12.55
CA LEU A 104 3.79 -11.15 -11.28
C LEU A 104 5.25 -11.43 -10.90
N LYS A 105 6.00 -12.00 -11.82
CA LYS A 105 7.41 -12.32 -11.62
C LYS A 105 8.23 -11.08 -11.32
N LEU A 106 8.04 -10.01 -12.09
CA LEU A 106 8.76 -8.77 -11.89
C LEU A 106 8.46 -8.16 -10.52
N CYS A 107 7.21 -8.19 -10.07
CA CYS A 107 6.85 -7.69 -8.75
C CYS A 107 7.60 -8.42 -7.65
N TYR A 108 7.71 -9.75 -7.72
CA TYR A 108 8.47 -10.50 -6.73
C TYR A 108 9.97 -10.25 -6.82
N GLU A 109 10.51 -10.08 -8.01
CA GLU A 109 11.91 -9.69 -8.19
C GLU A 109 12.21 -8.32 -7.57
N LEU A 110 11.24 -7.41 -7.63
CA LEU A 110 11.36 -6.08 -7.03
C LEU A 110 11.08 -6.06 -5.53
N GLY A 111 10.69 -7.19 -4.95
CA GLY A 111 10.50 -7.29 -3.51
C GLY A 111 9.10 -6.96 -3.00
N VAL A 112 8.07 -7.29 -3.78
CA VAL A 112 6.70 -7.20 -3.28
C VAL A 112 6.47 -8.21 -2.15
N ASN A 113 5.68 -7.85 -1.16
CA ASN A 113 5.39 -8.72 -0.02
C ASN A 113 4.27 -9.72 -0.33
N ALA A 114 3.28 -9.31 -1.12
CA ALA A 114 2.21 -10.19 -1.56
C ALA A 114 1.60 -9.66 -2.84
N TYR A 115 1.01 -10.55 -3.62
CA TYR A 115 0.36 -10.23 -4.88
C TYR A 115 -1.03 -10.84 -4.86
N VAL A 116 -2.05 -10.00 -4.74
CA VAL A 116 -3.45 -10.43 -4.66
C VAL A 116 -4.14 -10.04 -5.96
N ILE A 117 -4.66 -11.04 -6.67
CA ILE A 117 -5.39 -10.82 -7.90
C ILE A 117 -6.84 -10.50 -7.53
N LYS A 118 -7.34 -9.38 -8.04
CA LYS A 118 -8.74 -9.00 -7.86
C LYS A 118 -9.62 -10.08 -8.47
N PRO A 119 -10.42 -10.82 -7.66
CA PRO A 119 -11.26 -11.87 -8.20
C PRO A 119 -12.46 -11.30 -8.96
N VAL A 120 -12.98 -12.08 -9.88
CA VAL A 120 -14.23 -11.76 -10.56
C VAL A 120 -15.39 -11.81 -9.56
N ASP A 121 -15.29 -12.69 -8.57
CA ASP A 121 -16.25 -12.79 -7.46
C ASP A 121 -15.95 -11.73 -6.41
N PHE A 122 -16.88 -10.82 -6.24
CA PHE A 122 -16.82 -9.72 -5.29
C PHE A 122 -16.57 -10.16 -3.85
N LYS A 123 -17.22 -11.25 -3.44
CA LYS A 123 -17.14 -11.76 -2.07
C LYS A 123 -15.72 -12.21 -1.70
N ASP A 124 -15.08 -12.90 -2.63
CA ASP A 124 -13.71 -13.37 -2.44
C ASP A 124 -12.72 -12.21 -2.40
N PHE A 125 -12.98 -11.19 -3.21
CA PHE A 125 -12.16 -9.97 -3.21
C PHE A 125 -12.23 -9.26 -1.86
N ILE A 126 -13.43 -9.08 -1.32
CA ILE A 126 -13.63 -8.44 -0.02
C ILE A 126 -12.93 -9.23 1.09
N ASN A 127 -13.06 -10.56 1.08
CA ASN A 127 -12.42 -11.39 2.08
C ASN A 127 -10.89 -11.29 2.02
N ALA A 128 -10.32 -11.31 0.82
CA ALA A 128 -8.88 -11.17 0.65
C ALA A 128 -8.37 -9.80 1.15
N VAL A 129 -9.05 -8.72 0.81
CA VAL A 129 -8.68 -7.38 1.25
C VAL A 129 -8.78 -7.27 2.77
N THR A 130 -9.82 -7.83 3.37
CA THR A 130 -10.01 -7.81 4.82
C THR A 130 -8.87 -8.54 5.54
N GLU A 131 -8.50 -9.73 5.09
CA GLU A 131 -7.41 -10.51 5.69
C GLU A 131 -6.06 -9.80 5.57
N VAL A 132 -5.77 -9.24 4.41
CA VAL A 132 -4.55 -8.46 4.19
C VAL A 132 -4.52 -7.25 5.12
N GLY A 133 -5.61 -6.51 5.20
CA GLY A 133 -5.71 -5.35 6.08
C GLY A 133 -5.48 -5.70 7.54
N MET A 134 -6.09 -6.79 8.02
CA MET A 134 -5.92 -7.25 9.40
C MET A 134 -4.49 -7.64 9.69
N PHE A 135 -3.86 -8.40 8.81
CA PHE A 135 -2.49 -8.85 9.04
C PHE A 135 -1.52 -7.66 9.11
N TRP A 136 -1.52 -6.81 8.09
CA TRP A 136 -0.52 -5.75 7.99
C TRP A 136 -0.76 -4.60 8.95
N ALA A 137 -2.01 -4.23 9.18
CA ALA A 137 -2.34 -3.12 10.06
C ALA A 137 -2.26 -3.47 11.54
N LEU A 138 -2.54 -4.72 11.92
CA LEU A 138 -2.64 -5.13 13.31
C LEU A 138 -1.48 -6.01 13.79
N LEU A 139 -1.03 -6.95 12.97
CA LEU A 139 -0.13 -8.01 13.42
C LEU A 139 1.32 -7.80 13.02
N ASN A 140 1.58 -7.22 11.86
CA ASN A 140 2.94 -7.08 11.38
C ASN A 140 3.70 -5.98 12.11
N GLU A 141 4.99 -6.20 12.31
CA GLU A 141 5.91 -5.21 12.87
C GLU A 141 6.87 -4.74 11.78
N ILE A 142 7.09 -3.43 11.71
CA ILE A 142 8.05 -2.83 10.78
C ILE A 142 9.04 -1.97 11.55
N PRO A 143 10.26 -1.77 11.03
CA PRO A 143 11.21 -0.86 11.67
C PRO A 143 10.67 0.57 11.71
N GLU A 144 10.93 1.27 12.80
CA GLU A 144 10.57 2.67 12.90
C GLU A 144 11.50 3.51 12.03
N ARG A 145 10.92 4.44 11.29
CA ARG A 145 11.67 5.32 10.40
C ARG A 145 12.71 6.16 11.14
N GLU A 146 12.38 6.61 12.33
CA GLU A 146 13.29 7.42 13.15
C GLU A 146 14.57 6.70 13.49
N LEU A 147 14.50 5.40 13.80
CA LEU A 147 15.69 4.60 14.07
C LEU A 147 16.60 4.50 12.86
N LEU A 148 16.04 4.43 11.65
CA LEU A 148 16.81 4.39 10.42
C LEU A 148 17.54 5.69 10.15
N PHE A 149 16.95 6.84 10.53
CA PHE A 149 17.58 8.14 10.40
C PHE A 149 18.69 8.35 11.42
N HIS A 150 18.45 7.95 12.66
CA HIS A 150 19.45 8.11 13.72
C HIS A 150 20.72 7.29 13.46
N SER A 151 20.61 6.15 12.81
CA SER A 151 21.76 5.32 12.48
C SER A 151 22.67 5.92 11.42
N LYS A 152 22.28 7.02 10.79
CA LYS A 152 23.06 7.71 9.76
C LYS A 152 23.83 8.92 10.26
N VAL A 153 23.61 9.28 11.49
CA VAL A 153 24.31 10.36 12.17
C VAL A 153 25.48 9.80 12.94
#